data_bc5d0ba4df81010fda870cda8470e8c3
#
_entry.id   bc5d0ba4df81010fda870cda8470e8c3
#
_cell.length_a   1.000
_cell.length_b   1.000
_cell.length_c   1.000
_cell.angle_alpha   90.00
_cell.angle_beta   90.00
_cell.angle_gamma   90.00
#
_symmetry.space_group_name_H-M   'P 1'
#
loop_
_entity.id
_entity.type
_entity.pdbx_description
1 polymer ?
#
loop_
_entity_poly.entity_id
_entity_poly.type
_entity_poly.pdbx_seq_one_letter_code
_entity_poly.pdbx_strand_id
1 'polypeptide(L)'
;MVVDQNFLKVKKYFLLIIFFLLFASKSYSNNYKFTKIIELNEPWGSSFINNEEIIITEKGGKIKIVNVVSKEVSEIKHNLNFLEVGQGGLLDIIHQDKILWISYSENRGDSKTSTSIAKASLNKEELNFKNIFQANPPIDS
;
A
#
# COMPACT_ATOMS: atom_id res chain seq x y z
N MET A 1 47.12 28.24 45.41
CA MET A 1 45.67 28.41 45.20
C MET A 1 45.05 27.01 45.06
N VAL A 2 44.44 26.49 46.12
CA VAL A 2 43.84 25.14 46.10
C VAL A 2 42.44 25.29 45.51
N VAL A 3 42.25 24.74 44.32
CA VAL A 3 40.90 24.71 43.68
C VAL A 3 40.06 23.65 44.39
N ASP A 4 38.90 24.07 44.92
CA ASP A 4 37.99 23.16 45.62
C ASP A 4 37.49 22.07 44.68
N GLN A 5 37.84 20.82 44.94
CA GLN A 5 37.48 19.65 44.19
C GLN A 5 35.95 19.41 44.13
N ASN A 6 35.22 19.87 45.15
CA ASN A 6 33.77 19.78 45.19
C ASN A 6 33.12 20.78 44.24
N PHE A 7 33.68 21.96 44.08
CA PHE A 7 33.24 22.97 43.12
C PHE A 7 33.38 22.45 41.66
N LEU A 8 34.48 21.78 41.35
CA LEU A 8 34.70 21.18 40.01
C LEU A 8 33.71 20.05 39.72
N LYS A 9 33.39 19.23 40.73
CA LYS A 9 32.37 18.17 40.57
C LYS A 9 30.97 18.76 40.30
N VAL A 10 30.55 19.73 41.08
CA VAL A 10 29.24 20.40 40.88
C VAL A 10 29.14 21.02 39.49
N LYS A 11 30.19 21.72 39.05
CA LYS A 11 30.24 22.32 37.70
C LYS A 11 30.14 21.26 36.59
N LYS A 12 30.77 20.10 36.78
CA LYS A 12 30.70 18.98 35.82
C LYS A 12 29.28 18.42 35.71
N TYR A 13 28.60 18.17 36.82
CA TYR A 13 27.21 17.67 36.80
C TYR A 13 26.23 18.71 36.27
N PHE A 14 26.42 19.97 36.55
CA PHE A 14 25.62 21.07 36.02
C PHE A 14 25.73 21.15 34.47
N LEU A 15 26.94 21.03 33.91
CA LEU A 15 27.17 20.96 32.47
C LEU A 15 26.53 19.72 31.82
N LEU A 16 26.58 18.58 32.53
CA LEU A 16 25.92 17.34 32.06
C LEU A 16 24.39 17.49 32.02
N ILE A 17 23.80 18.12 33.02
CA ILE A 17 22.36 18.40 33.05
C ILE A 17 21.95 19.33 31.91
N ILE A 18 22.71 20.41 31.67
CA ILE A 18 22.46 21.33 30.55
C ILE A 18 22.57 20.58 29.23
N PHE A 19 23.58 19.74 29.06
CA PHE A 19 23.75 18.91 27.88
C PHE A 19 22.53 18.00 27.63
N PHE A 20 22.03 17.31 28.66
CA PHE A 20 20.83 16.50 28.59
C PHE A 20 19.57 17.30 28.26
N LEU A 21 19.42 18.50 28.81
CA LEU A 21 18.29 19.38 28.53
C LEU A 21 18.30 19.92 27.09
N LEU A 22 19.47 20.13 26.50
CA LEU A 22 19.62 20.58 25.12
C LEU A 22 19.24 19.47 24.11
N PHE A 23 19.35 18.18 24.49
CA PHE A 23 18.94 17.04 23.68
C PHE A 23 17.53 16.53 23.98
N ALA A 24 16.77 17.18 24.85
CA ALA A 24 15.36 16.93 25.01
C ALA A 24 14.59 17.43 23.79
N SER A 25 14.73 16.69 22.67
CA SER A 25 13.99 16.97 21.45
C SER A 25 12.49 16.82 21.74
N LYS A 26 11.74 17.89 21.47
CA LYS A 26 10.28 17.82 21.49
C LYS A 26 9.85 16.84 20.39
N SER A 27 9.38 15.67 20.80
CA SER A 27 8.67 14.78 19.90
C SER A 27 7.34 15.46 19.55
N TYR A 28 7.21 15.91 18.30
CA TYR A 28 5.92 16.37 17.79
C TYR A 28 5.14 15.13 17.35
N SER A 29 4.12 14.79 18.10
CA SER A 29 3.12 13.83 17.64
C SER A 29 2.24 14.54 16.60
N ASN A 30 2.30 14.11 15.35
CA ASN A 30 1.32 14.52 14.35
C ASN A 30 -0.01 13.84 14.68
N ASN A 31 -1.04 14.60 14.97
CA ASN A 31 -2.39 14.08 15.14
C ASN A 31 -2.96 13.71 13.77
N TYR A 32 -2.85 12.43 13.40
CA TYR A 32 -3.51 11.92 12.20
C TYR A 32 -5.00 11.73 12.48
N LYS A 33 -5.84 12.25 11.58
CA LYS A 33 -7.28 12.02 11.58
C LYS A 33 -7.61 11.01 10.50
N PHE A 34 -8.18 9.88 10.88
CA PHE A 34 -8.72 8.91 9.95
C PHE A 34 -10.17 9.28 9.59
N THR A 35 -10.47 9.34 8.31
CA THR A 35 -11.82 9.59 7.83
C THR A 35 -12.18 8.47 6.86
N LYS A 36 -13.28 7.77 7.13
CA LYS A 36 -13.81 6.75 6.24
C LYS A 36 -14.35 7.43 4.97
N ILE A 37 -13.87 7.00 3.82
CA ILE A 37 -14.30 7.51 2.52
C ILE A 37 -15.50 6.70 2.03
N ILE A 38 -15.33 5.38 1.91
CA ILE A 38 -16.34 4.42 1.41
C ILE A 38 -16.17 3.07 2.11
N GLU A 39 -17.10 2.16 1.84
CA GLU A 39 -16.98 0.73 2.13
C GLU A 39 -16.70 -0.04 0.84
N LEU A 40 -15.80 -1.02 0.92
CA LEU A 40 -15.44 -1.92 -0.16
C LEU A 40 -15.52 -3.36 0.34
N ASN A 41 -15.66 -4.30 -0.59
CA ASN A 41 -15.69 -5.72 -0.26
C ASN A 41 -14.30 -6.33 -0.44
N GLU A 42 -13.65 -6.71 0.65
CA GLU A 42 -12.31 -7.30 0.68
C GLU A 42 -11.29 -6.56 -0.23
N PRO A 43 -11.08 -5.22 -0.02
CA PRO A 43 -10.08 -4.49 -0.79
C PRO A 43 -8.69 -5.04 -0.51
N TRP A 44 -7.90 -5.25 -1.56
CA TRP A 44 -6.58 -5.88 -1.42
C TRP A 44 -5.44 -4.93 -1.80
N GLY A 45 -5.42 -4.44 -3.03
CA GLY A 45 -4.41 -3.52 -3.54
C GLY A 45 -4.99 -2.18 -3.96
N SER A 46 -4.18 -1.13 -3.94
CA SER A 46 -4.61 0.19 -4.39
C SER A 46 -3.47 1.05 -4.90
N SER A 47 -3.76 1.95 -5.84
CA SER A 47 -2.82 2.92 -6.36
C SER A 47 -3.53 4.21 -6.78
N PHE A 48 -2.95 5.37 -6.47
CA PHE A 48 -3.46 6.62 -7.02
C PHE A 48 -3.22 6.69 -8.53
N ILE A 49 -4.26 7.05 -9.29
CA ILE A 49 -4.16 7.29 -10.74
C ILE A 49 -4.08 8.78 -11.06
N ASN A 50 -4.50 9.62 -10.13
CA ASN A 50 -4.28 11.07 -10.09
C ASN A 50 -4.51 11.58 -8.64
N ASN A 51 -4.56 12.90 -8.46
CA ASN A 51 -4.69 13.51 -7.11
C ASN A 51 -6.03 13.24 -6.41
N GLU A 52 -7.06 12.83 -7.15
CA GLU A 52 -8.41 12.65 -6.63
C GLU A 52 -8.93 11.22 -6.78
N GLU A 53 -8.32 10.42 -7.63
CA GLU A 53 -8.81 9.08 -7.95
C GLU A 53 -7.80 8.00 -7.54
N ILE A 54 -8.31 6.97 -6.90
CA ILE A 54 -7.57 5.77 -6.54
C ILE A 54 -8.21 4.56 -7.22
N ILE A 55 -7.39 3.72 -7.85
CA ILE A 55 -7.82 2.43 -8.37
C ILE A 55 -7.60 1.38 -7.29
N ILE A 56 -8.55 0.47 -7.11
CA ILE A 56 -8.56 -0.52 -6.03
C ILE A 56 -8.97 -1.87 -6.60
N THR A 57 -8.27 -2.92 -6.19
CA THR A 57 -8.68 -4.31 -6.43
C THR A 57 -9.46 -4.84 -5.24
N GLU A 58 -10.56 -5.52 -5.49
CA GLU A 58 -11.21 -6.38 -4.52
C GLU A 58 -10.82 -7.84 -4.81
N LYS A 59 -10.53 -8.61 -3.76
CA LYS A 59 -10.09 -10.00 -3.87
C LYS A 59 -10.99 -10.83 -4.79
N GLY A 60 -12.31 -10.64 -4.67
CA GLY A 60 -13.35 -11.31 -5.44
C GLY A 60 -13.42 -10.92 -6.93
N GLY A 61 -12.43 -10.20 -7.45
CA GLY A 61 -12.30 -9.95 -8.88
C GLY A 61 -12.85 -8.62 -9.37
N LYS A 62 -13.18 -7.67 -8.51
CA LYS A 62 -13.59 -6.35 -8.95
C LYS A 62 -12.41 -5.39 -8.97
N ILE A 63 -12.38 -4.54 -9.99
CA ILE A 63 -11.48 -3.39 -10.07
C ILE A 63 -12.34 -2.13 -10.05
N LYS A 64 -12.09 -1.26 -9.09
CA LYS A 64 -12.88 -0.04 -8.87
C LYS A 64 -12.01 1.20 -8.91
N ILE A 65 -12.56 2.29 -9.45
CA ILE A 65 -12.01 3.64 -9.25
C ILE A 65 -12.90 4.36 -8.24
N VAL A 66 -12.25 4.96 -7.26
CA VAL A 66 -12.89 5.76 -6.23
C VAL A 66 -12.36 7.17 -6.32
N ASN A 67 -13.25 8.15 -6.50
CA ASN A 67 -12.89 9.54 -6.31
C ASN A 67 -12.92 9.85 -4.81
N VAL A 68 -11.78 10.21 -4.24
CA VAL A 68 -11.65 10.42 -2.78
C VAL A 68 -12.29 11.72 -2.30
N VAL A 69 -12.63 12.63 -3.21
CA VAL A 69 -13.29 13.91 -2.92
C VAL A 69 -14.79 13.78 -3.04
N SER A 70 -15.30 13.36 -4.22
CA SER A 70 -16.75 13.20 -4.46
C SER A 70 -17.32 11.93 -3.85
N LYS A 71 -16.48 10.95 -3.54
CA LYS A 71 -16.83 9.59 -3.07
C LYS A 71 -17.58 8.75 -4.12
N GLU A 72 -17.53 9.15 -5.36
CA GLU A 72 -18.07 8.36 -6.45
C GLU A 72 -17.22 7.11 -6.67
N VAL A 73 -17.89 6.01 -6.98
CA VAL A 73 -17.28 4.70 -7.24
C VAL A 73 -17.73 4.20 -8.59
N SER A 74 -16.79 3.81 -9.43
CA SER A 74 -17.06 3.12 -10.69
C SER A 74 -16.33 1.78 -10.72
N GLU A 75 -16.99 0.76 -11.27
CA GLU A 75 -16.39 -0.56 -11.51
C GLU A 75 -15.91 -0.65 -12.96
N ILE A 76 -14.71 -1.18 -13.18
CA ILE A 76 -14.12 -1.35 -14.50
C ILE A 76 -14.10 -2.83 -14.85
N LYS A 77 -14.54 -3.16 -16.07
CA LYS A 77 -14.44 -4.52 -16.60
C LYS A 77 -12.99 -4.88 -16.92
N HIS A 78 -12.66 -6.16 -16.80
CA HIS A 78 -11.34 -6.66 -17.15
C HIS A 78 -11.39 -8.11 -17.64
N ASN A 79 -10.31 -8.55 -18.32
CA ASN A 79 -10.18 -9.87 -18.94
C ASN A 79 -9.31 -10.86 -18.14
N LEU A 80 -8.98 -10.57 -16.87
CA LEU A 80 -8.15 -11.49 -16.08
C LEU A 80 -8.88 -12.80 -15.79
N ASN A 81 -8.22 -13.92 -16.05
CA ASN A 81 -8.68 -15.26 -15.68
C ASN A 81 -8.09 -15.62 -14.30
N PHE A 82 -8.78 -15.29 -13.25
CA PHE A 82 -8.34 -15.49 -11.87
C PHE A 82 -9.16 -16.56 -11.14
N LEU A 83 -8.62 -17.06 -10.04
CA LEU A 83 -9.32 -17.97 -9.12
C LEU A 83 -9.27 -17.41 -7.71
N GLU A 84 -10.45 -17.18 -7.12
CA GLU A 84 -10.59 -16.75 -5.74
C GLU A 84 -10.69 -17.97 -4.82
N VAL A 85 -9.56 -18.35 -4.18
CA VAL A 85 -9.52 -19.42 -3.19
C VAL A 85 -8.53 -19.04 -2.08
N GLY A 86 -8.90 -19.24 -0.84
CA GLY A 86 -8.06 -18.93 0.31
C GLY A 86 -7.58 -17.47 0.30
N GLN A 87 -6.30 -17.25 0.13
CA GLN A 87 -5.69 -15.92 -0.02
C GLN A 87 -5.60 -15.47 -1.48
N GLY A 88 -6.03 -16.29 -2.42
CA GLY A 88 -5.99 -15.99 -3.86
C GLY A 88 -7.14 -15.10 -4.33
N GLY A 89 -6.99 -14.56 -5.53
CA GLY A 89 -7.92 -13.63 -6.18
C GLY A 89 -7.16 -12.53 -6.91
N LEU A 90 -7.76 -11.35 -7.06
CA LEU A 90 -6.99 -10.15 -7.43
C LEU A 90 -6.17 -9.72 -6.22
N LEU A 91 -4.92 -9.36 -6.46
CA LEU A 91 -3.98 -8.96 -5.42
C LEU A 91 -3.63 -7.47 -5.59
N ASP A 92 -2.36 -7.14 -5.62
CA ASP A 92 -1.90 -5.75 -5.67
C ASP A 92 -1.99 -5.13 -7.06
N ILE A 93 -2.21 -3.83 -7.12
CA ILE A 93 -2.26 -3.03 -8.35
C ILE A 93 -1.44 -1.77 -8.22
N ILE A 94 -0.64 -1.46 -9.24
CA ILE A 94 0.20 -0.27 -9.29
C ILE A 94 -0.10 0.49 -10.59
N HIS A 95 -0.22 1.81 -10.48
CA HIS A 95 -0.31 2.72 -11.62
C HIS A 95 0.99 3.49 -11.78
N GLN A 96 1.57 3.43 -12.98
CA GLN A 96 2.72 4.25 -13.35
C GLN A 96 2.68 4.56 -14.85
N ASP A 97 2.87 5.82 -15.22
CA ASP A 97 2.96 6.28 -16.61
C ASP A 97 1.79 5.80 -17.51
N LYS A 98 0.56 5.88 -16.99
CA LYS A 98 -0.67 5.41 -17.64
C LYS A 98 -0.75 3.89 -17.84
N ILE A 99 0.16 3.14 -17.27
CA ILE A 99 0.15 1.68 -17.26
C ILE A 99 -0.27 1.20 -15.87
N LEU A 100 -1.14 0.22 -15.87
CA LEU A 100 -1.50 -0.56 -14.69
C LEU A 100 -0.73 -1.88 -14.70
N TRP A 101 -0.19 -2.23 -13.55
CA TRP A 101 0.44 -3.51 -13.28
C TRP A 101 -0.37 -4.17 -12.17
N ILE A 102 -0.74 -5.42 -12.36
CA ILE A 102 -1.53 -6.17 -11.38
C ILE A 102 -0.89 -7.53 -11.11
N SER A 103 -0.86 -7.93 -9.85
CA SER A 103 -0.61 -9.30 -9.44
C SER A 103 -1.94 -9.98 -9.13
N TYR A 104 -2.05 -11.27 -9.42
CA TYR A 104 -3.27 -12.02 -9.18
C TYR A 104 -3.00 -13.53 -9.15
N SER A 105 -3.93 -14.27 -8.55
CA SER A 105 -3.94 -15.74 -8.58
C SER A 105 -4.58 -16.20 -9.88
N GLU A 106 -3.74 -16.52 -10.89
CA GLU A 106 -4.20 -16.96 -12.18
C GLU A 106 -4.81 -18.37 -12.09
N ASN A 107 -5.99 -18.53 -12.66
CA ASN A 107 -6.62 -19.83 -12.82
C ASN A 107 -5.87 -20.65 -13.86
N ARG A 108 -5.30 -21.79 -13.43
CA ARG A 108 -4.50 -22.70 -14.28
C ARG A 108 -5.26 -23.97 -14.66
N GLY A 109 -6.57 -24.03 -14.38
CA GLY A 109 -7.40 -25.22 -14.54
C GLY A 109 -7.21 -26.23 -13.42
N ASP A 110 -8.10 -27.22 -13.34
CA ASP A 110 -8.03 -28.34 -12.37
C ASP A 110 -7.84 -27.91 -10.92
N SER A 111 -8.49 -26.81 -10.51
CA SER A 111 -8.34 -26.19 -9.18
C SER A 111 -6.89 -25.80 -8.85
N LYS A 112 -6.07 -25.49 -9.85
CA LYS A 112 -4.70 -25.04 -9.67
C LYS A 112 -4.58 -23.54 -9.90
N THR A 113 -3.69 -22.92 -9.16
CA THR A 113 -3.36 -21.50 -9.28
C THR A 113 -1.86 -21.26 -9.37
N SER A 114 -1.49 -20.13 -9.91
CA SER A 114 -0.15 -19.58 -9.76
C SER A 114 -0.20 -18.07 -9.68
N THR A 115 0.75 -17.46 -9.01
CA THR A 115 0.88 -16.01 -9.02
C THR A 115 1.31 -15.54 -10.40
N SER A 116 0.56 -14.62 -10.97
CA SER A 116 0.86 -14.01 -12.25
C SER A 116 0.88 -12.49 -12.14
N ILE A 117 1.63 -11.86 -13.03
CA ILE A 117 1.65 -10.40 -13.18
C ILE A 117 1.20 -10.06 -14.58
N ALA A 118 0.27 -9.12 -14.69
CA ALA A 118 -0.21 -8.62 -15.97
C ALA A 118 -0.12 -7.09 -16.02
N LYS A 119 -0.14 -6.54 -17.22
CA LYS A 119 -0.18 -5.09 -17.46
C LYS A 119 -1.25 -4.71 -18.46
N ALA A 120 -1.83 -3.53 -18.29
CA ALA A 120 -2.77 -2.91 -19.22
C ALA A 120 -2.52 -1.40 -19.29
N SER A 121 -2.88 -0.76 -20.40
CA SER A 121 -3.03 0.69 -20.41
C SER A 121 -4.28 1.08 -19.62
N LEU A 122 -4.18 2.15 -18.82
CA LEU A 122 -5.32 2.65 -18.07
C LEU A 122 -6.44 3.11 -19.03
N ASN A 123 -7.57 2.43 -18.97
CA ASN A 123 -8.83 2.80 -19.60
C ASN A 123 -9.94 2.61 -18.55
N LYS A 124 -10.75 3.63 -18.32
CA LYS A 124 -11.79 3.59 -17.29
C LYS A 124 -13.05 2.80 -17.68
N GLU A 125 -13.17 2.38 -18.93
CA GLU A 125 -14.28 1.57 -19.40
C GLU A 125 -13.95 0.08 -19.33
N GLU A 126 -12.75 -0.30 -19.81
CA GLU A 126 -12.32 -1.69 -19.85
C GLU A 126 -10.79 -1.80 -19.79
N LEU A 127 -10.28 -2.75 -19.01
CA LEU A 127 -8.88 -3.06 -18.85
C LEU A 127 -8.53 -4.37 -19.54
N ASN A 128 -7.78 -4.28 -20.63
CA ASN A 128 -7.29 -5.44 -21.39
C ASN A 128 -5.87 -5.79 -20.94
N PHE A 129 -5.76 -6.59 -19.89
CA PHE A 129 -4.50 -7.05 -19.32
C PHE A 129 -3.82 -8.10 -20.20
N LYS A 130 -2.48 -7.99 -20.26
CA LYS A 130 -1.60 -9.00 -20.86
C LYS A 130 -0.62 -9.49 -19.81
N ASN A 131 -0.54 -10.82 -19.64
CA ASN A 131 0.45 -11.42 -18.75
C ASN A 131 1.86 -11.09 -19.21
N ILE A 132 2.70 -10.78 -18.24
CA ILE A 132 4.13 -10.54 -18.43
C ILE A 132 4.98 -11.47 -17.57
N PHE A 133 4.38 -12.06 -16.54
CA PHE A 133 5.00 -13.06 -15.68
C PHE A 133 3.96 -14.10 -15.24
N GLN A 134 4.38 -15.33 -15.10
CA GLN A 134 3.57 -16.44 -14.64
C GLN A 134 4.45 -17.41 -13.85
N ALA A 135 4.18 -17.60 -12.58
CA ALA A 135 4.91 -18.55 -11.73
C ALA A 135 4.64 -19.99 -12.15
N ASN A 136 5.65 -20.84 -12.09
CA ASN A 136 5.59 -22.27 -12.38
C ASN A 136 6.39 -23.05 -11.31
N PRO A 137 5.97 -24.30 -11.00
CA PRO A 137 4.70 -24.93 -11.41
C PRO A 137 3.49 -24.29 -10.72
N PRO A 138 2.26 -24.47 -11.24
CA PRO A 138 1.04 -24.14 -10.51
C PRO A 138 0.88 -25.07 -9.30
N ILE A 139 0.21 -24.57 -8.28
CA ILE A 139 -0.07 -25.29 -7.03
C ILE A 139 -1.56 -25.56 -6.88
N ASP A 140 -1.90 -26.59 -6.14
CA ASP A 140 -3.30 -26.88 -5.77
C ASP A 140 -3.82 -25.74 -4.88
N SER A 141 -5.03 -25.30 -5.10
CA SER A 141 -5.68 -24.18 -4.44
C SER A 141 -6.65 -24.62 -3.33
#